data_7fc37d900b1f02905d416ec4ff60a4e3
#
_entry.id   7fc37d900b1f02905d416ec4ff60a4e3
#
_cell.length_a   1.000
_cell.length_b   1.000
_cell.length_c   1.000
_cell.angle_alpha   90.00
_cell.angle_beta   90.00
_cell.angle_gamma   90.00
#
_symmetry.space_group_name_H-M   'P 1'
#
loop_
_entity.id
_entity.type
_entity.pdbx_description
1 polymer ?
#
loop_
_entity_poly.entity_id
_entity_poly.type
_entity_poly.pdbx_seq_one_letter_code
_entity_poly.pdbx_strand_id
1 'polypeptide(L)'
;MQRLTATIALSLALALPLTACQSDGSAQAADAGNKAQATATAATPAEPEERPLYATIETSMGTLVARLFPNSAPKTVDNFVGLATGKKEWRDPQTGLTTNRPLYDGTIFHRVIPQFMIQGGDPLGNGTGGPGYQFEDEFESGRKFDRPCLLAMANAGPNTNGSQFFITEKTPSHLNGRHTIFGEVVQGCELVAKIARVPRDGRDRPREDVVIKTITISEAMPAK
;
A
#
# COMPACT_ATOMS: atom_id res chain seq x y z
N MET A 1 2.39 -37.33 41.94
CA MET A 1 1.17 -37.61 42.70
C MET A 1 0.36 -36.34 42.80
N GLN A 2 -0.74 -36.27 42.16
CA GLN A 2 -2.10 -35.91 42.50
C GLN A 2 -2.86 -35.56 41.23
N ARG A 3 -3.78 -36.46 40.92
CA ARG A 3 -4.85 -36.29 39.94
C ARG A 3 -6.02 -35.61 40.66
N LEU A 4 -6.83 -34.80 39.92
CA LEU A 4 -8.29 -34.64 40.11
C LEU A 4 -8.82 -33.97 38.82
N THR A 5 -9.48 -34.68 37.95
CA THR A 5 -10.93 -35.07 37.77
C THR A 5 -11.89 -33.90 37.65
N ALA A 6 -12.29 -33.67 36.43
CA ALA A 6 -13.61 -33.67 35.76
C ALA A 6 -14.83 -33.14 36.55
N THR A 7 -15.60 -32.25 35.92
CA THR A 7 -17.05 -32.29 36.03
C THR A 7 -17.71 -31.72 34.76
N ILE A 8 -18.51 -32.57 34.15
CA ILE A 8 -19.44 -32.35 33.04
C ILE A 8 -20.76 -31.84 33.68
N ALA A 9 -21.38 -30.84 33.10
CA ALA A 9 -22.79 -30.54 33.34
C ALA A 9 -23.47 -30.26 32.00
N LEU A 10 -24.43 -31.09 31.73
CA LEU A 10 -25.35 -31.28 30.64
C LEU A 10 -26.70 -30.58 30.95
N SER A 11 -27.48 -30.28 29.92
CA SER A 11 -28.93 -29.94 29.88
C SER A 11 -29.24 -28.46 29.73
N LEU A 12 -30.18 -27.97 28.88
CA LEU A 12 -31.50 -28.51 28.53
C LEU A 12 -32.02 -27.76 27.28
N ALA A 13 -32.62 -28.49 26.37
CA ALA A 13 -33.39 -28.00 25.22
C ALA A 13 -34.77 -27.49 25.68
N LEU A 14 -35.30 -26.45 24.99
CA LEU A 14 -36.72 -26.17 25.02
C LEU A 14 -37.22 -25.74 23.63
N ALA A 15 -38.27 -26.44 23.19
CA ALA A 15 -38.88 -26.39 21.88
C ALA A 15 -40.09 -25.40 21.84
N LEU A 16 -40.27 -24.81 20.67
CA LEU A 16 -41.44 -24.33 19.90
C LEU A 16 -42.80 -24.00 20.62
N PRO A 17 -43.65 -23.08 20.05
CA PRO A 17 -44.50 -23.51 18.94
C PRO A 17 -44.75 -22.51 17.78
N LEU A 18 -45.09 -23.09 16.62
CA LEU A 18 -45.73 -22.48 15.46
C LEU A 18 -47.13 -21.91 15.83
N THR A 19 -47.47 -20.77 15.22
CA THR A 19 -48.89 -20.42 15.01
C THR A 19 -49.05 -19.91 13.58
N ALA A 20 -49.76 -20.68 12.78
CA ALA A 20 -50.28 -20.34 11.48
C ALA A 20 -51.60 -19.58 11.64
N CYS A 21 -51.82 -18.55 10.83
CA CYS A 21 -53.15 -18.06 10.49
C CYS A 21 -53.15 -17.74 9.00
N GLN A 22 -53.93 -18.57 8.28
CA GLN A 22 -54.48 -18.29 6.96
C GLN A 22 -55.74 -17.46 7.09
N SER A 23 -55.99 -16.53 6.17
CA SER A 23 -57.33 -16.17 5.71
C SER A 23 -57.25 -15.63 4.28
N ASP A 24 -58.08 -16.26 3.47
CA ASP A 24 -58.37 -16.03 2.06
C ASP A 24 -58.99 -14.65 1.79
N GLY A 25 -58.93 -14.24 0.52
CA GLY A 25 -59.99 -13.33 0.01
C GLY A 25 -59.61 -12.49 -1.23
N SER A 26 -59.91 -13.09 -2.38
CA SER A 26 -60.49 -12.52 -3.61
C SER A 26 -59.75 -11.47 -4.45
N ALA A 27 -59.67 -11.83 -5.69
CA ALA A 27 -59.28 -11.14 -6.92
C ALA A 27 -60.06 -9.85 -7.20
N GLN A 28 -59.37 -8.89 -7.86
CA GLN A 28 -59.95 -8.11 -8.95
C GLN A 28 -58.84 -7.56 -9.86
N ALA A 29 -59.06 -7.74 -11.17
CA ALA A 29 -58.18 -7.41 -12.27
C ALA A 29 -58.31 -5.94 -12.72
N ALA A 30 -57.31 -5.54 -13.54
CA ALA A 30 -57.23 -4.45 -14.49
C ALA A 30 -56.79 -3.07 -13.97
N ASP A 31 -55.63 -2.57 -14.38
CA ASP A 31 -55.47 -1.76 -15.60
C ASP A 31 -53.98 -1.47 -15.90
N ALA A 32 -53.69 -1.37 -17.21
CA ALA A 32 -52.39 -1.13 -17.76
C ALA A 32 -51.94 0.32 -17.55
N GLY A 33 -50.75 0.50 -16.97
CA GLY A 33 -50.08 1.79 -16.90
C GLY A 33 -48.56 1.58 -16.99
N ASN A 34 -48.08 1.48 -18.25
CA ASN A 34 -46.65 1.47 -18.56
C ASN A 34 -46.01 2.78 -18.10
N LYS A 35 -45.31 2.79 -16.99
CA LYS A 35 -44.44 3.87 -16.58
C LYS A 35 -43.01 3.33 -16.56
N ALA A 36 -42.27 3.64 -17.64
CA ALA A 36 -40.87 3.39 -17.71
C ALA A 36 -40.18 3.99 -16.50
N GLN A 37 -39.75 3.13 -15.60
CA GLN A 37 -38.94 3.47 -14.45
C GLN A 37 -37.50 3.55 -14.95
N ALA A 38 -37.07 4.79 -15.22
CA ALA A 38 -35.67 5.06 -15.46
C ALA A 38 -34.89 4.64 -14.20
N THR A 39 -34.15 3.55 -14.30
CA THR A 39 -33.14 3.18 -13.32
C THR A 39 -32.10 4.27 -13.28
N ALA A 40 -32.22 5.17 -12.32
CA ALA A 40 -31.13 6.08 -11.97
C ALA A 40 -29.96 5.19 -11.49
N THR A 41 -28.99 5.02 -12.35
CA THR A 41 -27.70 4.50 -11.99
C THR A 41 -27.15 5.45 -10.93
N ALA A 42 -27.10 5.02 -9.68
CA ALA A 42 -26.48 5.76 -8.60
C ALA A 42 -25.00 5.96 -9.00
N ALA A 43 -24.66 7.17 -9.37
CA ALA A 43 -23.26 7.56 -9.56
C ALA A 43 -22.59 7.36 -8.19
N THR A 44 -21.62 6.48 -8.14
CA THR A 44 -20.66 6.40 -7.02
C THR A 44 -20.15 7.82 -6.77
N PRO A 45 -20.16 8.34 -5.54
CA PRO A 45 -19.59 9.64 -5.24
C PRO A 45 -18.16 9.66 -5.79
N ALA A 46 -17.87 10.60 -6.68
CA ALA A 46 -16.52 10.81 -7.16
C ALA A 46 -15.63 11.06 -5.92
N GLU A 47 -14.57 10.28 -5.75
CA GLU A 47 -13.52 10.63 -4.79
C GLU A 47 -13.12 12.09 -5.04
N PRO A 48 -12.92 12.91 -3.97
CA PRO A 48 -12.47 14.28 -4.16
C PRO A 48 -11.25 14.26 -5.08
N GLU A 49 -11.26 15.07 -6.12
CA GLU A 49 -10.18 15.10 -7.13
C GLU A 49 -8.85 15.28 -6.39
N GLU A 50 -8.07 14.20 -6.35
CA GLU A 50 -6.71 14.25 -5.79
C GLU A 50 -5.92 15.26 -6.63
N ARG A 51 -5.35 16.29 -6.00
CA ARG A 51 -4.34 17.09 -6.68
C ARG A 51 -3.25 16.14 -7.15
N PRO A 52 -3.00 16.08 -8.46
CA PRO A 52 -2.03 15.13 -8.97
C PRO A 52 -0.65 15.45 -8.38
N LEU A 53 -0.04 14.48 -7.75
CA LEU A 53 1.30 14.58 -7.20
C LEU A 53 2.13 13.43 -7.72
N TYR A 54 3.27 13.73 -8.31
CA TYR A 54 4.13 12.75 -8.95
C TYR A 54 5.53 12.76 -8.35
N ALA A 55 6.11 11.58 -8.21
CA ALA A 55 7.52 11.36 -7.88
C ALA A 55 8.23 10.77 -9.08
N THR A 56 9.23 11.48 -9.60
CA THR A 56 10.15 10.97 -10.61
C THR A 56 11.36 10.39 -9.90
N ILE A 57 11.53 9.08 -9.97
CA ILE A 57 12.63 8.32 -9.36
C ILE A 57 13.64 8.01 -10.44
N GLU A 58 14.73 8.74 -10.46
CA GLU A 58 15.86 8.49 -11.36
C GLU A 58 16.77 7.41 -10.78
N THR A 59 16.96 6.34 -11.54
CA THR A 59 17.84 5.24 -11.12
C THR A 59 19.02 5.07 -12.06
N SER A 60 20.00 4.26 -11.67
CA SER A 60 21.11 3.86 -12.53
C SER A 60 20.65 3.03 -13.75
N MET A 61 19.43 2.46 -13.72
CA MET A 61 18.88 1.62 -14.78
C MET A 61 17.78 2.31 -15.61
N GLY A 62 17.38 3.53 -15.27
CA GLY A 62 16.32 4.29 -15.95
C GLY A 62 15.44 5.03 -14.95
N THR A 63 14.34 5.60 -15.45
CA THR A 63 13.44 6.47 -14.69
C THR A 63 12.10 5.79 -14.48
N LEU A 64 11.57 5.91 -13.27
CA LEU A 64 10.21 5.54 -12.86
C LEU A 64 9.45 6.83 -12.53
N VAL A 65 8.20 6.96 -12.98
CA VAL A 65 7.32 8.02 -12.53
C VAL A 65 6.16 7.40 -11.75
N ALA A 66 6.03 7.78 -10.50
CA ALA A 66 4.96 7.32 -9.63
C ALA A 66 3.96 8.46 -9.37
N ARG A 67 2.66 8.19 -9.51
CA ARG A 67 1.59 9.01 -8.97
C ARG A 67 1.44 8.69 -7.50
N LEU A 68 1.46 9.69 -6.64
CA LEU A 68 1.26 9.56 -5.21
C LEU A 68 -0.23 9.73 -4.84
N PHE A 69 -0.63 9.21 -3.67
CA PHE A 69 -2.01 9.20 -3.19
C PHE A 69 -2.16 10.00 -1.88
N PRO A 70 -2.04 11.35 -1.91
CA PRO A 70 -2.04 12.18 -0.70
C PRO A 70 -3.35 12.11 0.09
N ASN A 71 -4.50 11.88 -0.57
CA ASN A 71 -5.79 11.74 0.13
C ASN A 71 -5.95 10.36 0.79
N SER A 72 -5.28 9.33 0.25
CA SER A 72 -5.39 7.96 0.74
C SER A 72 -4.39 7.63 1.85
N ALA A 73 -3.22 8.28 1.83
CA ALA A 73 -2.13 8.07 2.78
C ALA A 73 -1.38 9.39 3.03
N PRO A 74 -2.04 10.40 3.62
CA PRO A 74 -1.51 11.75 3.76
C PRO A 74 -0.20 11.82 4.52
N LYS A 75 -0.08 11.14 5.65
CA LYS A 75 1.15 11.14 6.46
C LYS A 75 2.30 10.45 5.75
N THR A 76 2.02 9.34 5.08
CA THR A 76 3.01 8.58 4.32
C THR A 76 3.53 9.39 3.13
N VAL A 77 2.64 10.04 2.39
CA VAL A 77 3.03 10.90 1.26
C VAL A 77 3.81 12.11 1.75
N ASP A 78 3.36 12.79 2.82
CA ASP A 78 4.11 13.91 3.42
C ASP A 78 5.51 13.48 3.85
N ASN A 79 5.61 12.33 4.52
CA ASN A 79 6.88 11.77 4.93
C ASN A 79 7.80 11.48 3.74
N PHE A 80 7.30 10.76 2.72
CA PHE A 80 8.07 10.42 1.53
C PHE A 80 8.53 11.67 0.79
N VAL A 81 7.64 12.63 0.54
CA VAL A 81 7.95 13.91 -0.13
C VAL A 81 8.94 14.74 0.68
N GLY A 82 8.73 14.84 1.99
CA GLY A 82 9.61 15.58 2.88
C GLY A 82 11.03 15.03 2.89
N LEU A 83 11.18 13.71 2.94
CA LEU A 83 12.49 13.02 2.88
C LEU A 83 13.13 13.12 1.50
N ALA A 84 12.34 13.02 0.42
CA ALA A 84 12.84 13.13 -0.95
C ALA A 84 13.36 14.53 -1.27
N THR A 85 12.70 15.57 -0.75
CA THR A 85 13.02 16.97 -1.05
C THR A 85 13.93 17.63 -0.01
N GLY A 86 14.28 16.94 1.07
CA GLY A 86 15.02 17.54 2.19
C GLY A 86 14.21 18.53 3.01
N LYS A 87 12.89 18.57 2.90
CA LYS A 87 12.00 19.41 3.70
C LYS A 87 11.71 18.82 5.08
N LYS A 88 12.01 17.55 5.28
CA LYS A 88 11.83 16.85 6.55
C LYS A 88 13.19 16.43 7.10
N GLU A 89 13.43 16.79 8.36
CA GLU A 89 14.63 16.37 9.07
C GLU A 89 14.58 14.89 9.39
N TRP A 90 15.75 14.26 9.34
CA TRP A 90 15.93 12.86 9.70
C TRP A 90 17.30 12.66 10.34
N ARG A 91 17.44 11.59 11.11
CA ARG A 91 18.70 11.23 11.73
C ARG A 91 19.44 10.23 10.85
N ASP A 92 20.59 10.64 10.36
CA ASP A 92 21.46 9.80 9.54
C ASP A 92 22.04 8.67 10.40
N PRO A 93 21.73 7.39 10.14
CA PRO A 93 22.21 6.28 10.93
C PRO A 93 23.71 6.00 10.76
N GLN A 94 24.36 6.55 9.72
CA GLN A 94 25.79 6.42 9.51
C GLN A 94 26.58 7.39 10.38
N THR A 95 26.09 8.62 10.53
CA THR A 95 26.78 9.69 11.27
C THR A 95 26.20 9.94 12.65
N GLY A 96 24.95 9.51 12.88
CA GLY A 96 24.19 9.80 14.09
C GLY A 96 23.68 11.26 14.19
N LEU A 97 23.92 12.08 13.16
CA LEU A 97 23.55 13.49 13.14
C LEU A 97 22.17 13.69 12.49
N THR A 98 21.47 14.71 12.95
CA THR A 98 20.26 15.20 12.28
C THR A 98 20.63 16.01 11.05
N THR A 99 19.95 15.78 9.95
CA THR A 99 20.17 16.41 8.67
C THR A 99 18.85 16.60 7.92
N ASN A 100 18.83 17.49 6.95
CA ASN A 100 17.71 17.71 6.04
C ASN A 100 18.10 17.48 4.56
N ARG A 101 19.26 16.84 4.30
CA ARG A 101 19.59 16.44 2.91
C ARG A 101 18.54 15.48 2.38
N PRO A 102 18.25 15.46 1.06
CA PRO A 102 17.41 14.45 0.46
C PRO A 102 17.88 13.03 0.87
N LEU A 103 16.99 12.28 1.55
CA LEU A 103 17.37 10.98 2.12
C LEU A 103 17.62 9.94 1.03
N TYR A 104 16.83 9.97 -0.03
CA TYR A 104 16.85 8.93 -1.05
C TYR A 104 17.99 9.04 -2.04
N ASP A 105 18.63 10.21 -2.16
CA ASP A 105 19.72 10.45 -3.08
C ASP A 105 20.94 9.57 -2.74
N GLY A 106 21.35 8.74 -3.69
CA GLY A 106 22.43 7.79 -3.54
C GLY A 106 22.08 6.50 -2.80
N THR A 107 20.83 6.33 -2.31
CA THR A 107 20.39 5.04 -1.75
C THR A 107 20.19 4.00 -2.87
N ILE A 108 20.05 2.74 -2.48
CA ILE A 108 19.96 1.63 -3.44
C ILE A 108 18.68 0.82 -3.24
N PHE A 109 18.29 0.08 -4.27
CA PHE A 109 17.39 -1.03 -4.12
C PHE A 109 18.15 -2.22 -3.54
N HIS A 110 18.17 -2.31 -2.21
CA HIS A 110 18.99 -3.29 -1.47
C HIS A 110 18.38 -4.70 -1.43
N ARG A 111 17.12 -4.87 -1.85
CA ARG A 111 16.44 -6.16 -1.92
C ARG A 111 15.53 -6.21 -3.14
N VAL A 112 15.78 -7.18 -4.03
CA VAL A 112 15.03 -7.35 -5.27
C VAL A 112 14.61 -8.81 -5.43
N ILE A 113 13.31 -9.05 -5.64
CA ILE A 113 12.77 -10.41 -5.77
C ILE A 113 11.87 -10.47 -7.00
N PRO A 114 12.24 -11.27 -8.03
CA PRO A 114 11.40 -11.49 -9.20
C PRO A 114 10.01 -11.99 -8.82
N GLN A 115 9.01 -11.51 -9.55
CA GLN A 115 7.60 -11.82 -9.35
C GLN A 115 7.04 -11.37 -7.99
N PHE A 116 7.77 -10.51 -7.27
CA PHE A 116 7.31 -9.95 -6.00
C PHE A 116 7.48 -8.43 -5.97
N MET A 117 8.68 -7.92 -5.66
CA MET A 117 8.91 -6.48 -5.49
C MET A 117 10.39 -6.10 -5.58
N ILE A 118 10.65 -4.79 -5.69
CA ILE A 118 11.95 -4.17 -5.45
C ILE A 118 11.83 -3.24 -4.24
N GLN A 119 12.76 -3.30 -3.29
CA GLN A 119 12.75 -2.56 -2.03
C GLN A 119 13.99 -1.68 -1.89
N GLY A 120 13.76 -0.41 -1.54
CA GLY A 120 14.78 0.60 -1.36
C GLY A 120 14.44 1.59 -0.25
N GLY A 121 15.12 2.76 -0.24
CA GLY A 121 14.85 3.83 0.71
C GLY A 121 15.50 3.65 2.08
N ASP A 122 16.50 2.76 2.17
CA ASP A 122 17.33 2.56 3.36
C ASP A 122 18.65 3.34 3.22
N PRO A 123 18.94 4.34 4.07
CA PRO A 123 20.20 5.07 4.02
C PRO A 123 21.45 4.22 4.34
N LEU A 124 21.28 3.05 5.00
CA LEU A 124 22.38 2.08 5.19
C LEU A 124 22.51 1.09 4.03
N GLY A 125 21.47 0.94 3.20
CA GLY A 125 21.47 0.03 2.06
C GLY A 125 21.58 -1.45 2.41
N ASN A 126 21.16 -1.86 3.61
CA ASN A 126 21.23 -3.24 4.09
C ASN A 126 19.90 -3.77 4.68
N GLY A 127 18.85 -2.97 4.67
CA GLY A 127 17.51 -3.28 5.17
C GLY A 127 17.28 -2.92 6.63
N THR A 128 18.27 -2.37 7.35
CA THR A 128 18.15 -2.06 8.77
C THR A 128 18.10 -0.57 9.09
N GLY A 129 18.38 0.28 8.11
CA GLY A 129 18.38 1.72 8.27
C GLY A 129 17.00 2.35 8.10
N GLY A 130 16.92 3.63 8.50
CA GLY A 130 15.71 4.43 8.40
C GLY A 130 15.98 5.87 8.81
N PRO A 131 14.93 6.70 8.94
CA PRO A 131 15.06 8.13 9.18
C PRO A 131 15.27 8.47 10.67
N GLY A 132 15.35 7.48 11.55
CA GLY A 132 15.51 7.66 12.99
C GLY A 132 14.19 7.86 13.76
N TYR A 133 13.05 7.66 13.10
CA TYR A 133 11.71 7.64 13.69
C TYR A 133 10.82 6.62 12.97
N GLN A 134 9.65 6.37 13.55
CA GLN A 134 8.61 5.53 12.97
C GLN A 134 7.27 6.26 13.04
N PHE A 135 6.33 5.85 12.15
CA PHE A 135 4.97 6.37 12.14
C PHE A 135 3.96 5.28 11.79
N GLU A 136 2.71 5.57 12.05
CA GLU A 136 1.58 4.65 11.92
C GLU A 136 1.26 4.27 10.47
N ASP A 137 0.59 3.13 10.32
CA ASP A 137 0.02 2.67 9.07
C ASP A 137 -1.23 3.49 8.70
N GLU A 138 -1.52 3.59 7.40
CA GLU A 138 -2.72 4.25 6.86
C GLU A 138 -3.46 3.28 5.93
N PHE A 139 -4.53 2.65 6.45
CA PHE A 139 -5.32 1.63 5.73
C PHE A 139 -6.76 2.06 5.46
N GLU A 140 -7.19 3.25 5.90
CA GLU A 140 -8.57 3.74 5.86
C GLU A 140 -9.09 3.88 4.44
N SER A 141 -8.21 4.10 3.46
CA SER A 141 -8.57 4.16 2.04
C SER A 141 -9.03 2.82 1.46
N GLY A 142 -8.80 1.71 2.18
CA GLY A 142 -9.15 0.37 1.72
C GLY A 142 -8.39 -0.13 0.50
N ARG A 143 -7.32 0.58 0.06
CA ARG A 143 -6.49 0.17 -1.09
C ARG A 143 -5.90 -1.22 -0.88
N LYS A 144 -5.83 -1.98 -1.98
CA LYS A 144 -5.34 -3.37 -1.97
C LYS A 144 -4.25 -3.54 -3.02
N PHE A 145 -3.41 -4.54 -2.81
CA PHE A 145 -2.43 -4.99 -3.82
C PHE A 145 -3.16 -5.80 -4.91
N ASP A 146 -3.98 -5.14 -5.71
CA ASP A 146 -4.83 -5.71 -6.75
C ASP A 146 -4.22 -5.63 -8.17
N ARG A 147 -3.12 -4.93 -8.32
CA ARG A 147 -2.35 -4.77 -9.56
C ARG A 147 -0.85 -4.63 -9.28
N PRO A 148 0.02 -4.81 -10.28
CA PRO A 148 1.45 -4.55 -10.16
C PRO A 148 1.75 -3.04 -10.08
N CYS A 149 3.02 -2.72 -9.84
CA CYS A 149 3.57 -1.38 -9.84
C CYS A 149 3.02 -0.44 -8.77
N LEU A 150 2.45 -0.99 -7.69
CA LEU A 150 2.06 -0.23 -6.52
C LEU A 150 3.28 0.11 -5.65
N LEU A 151 3.30 1.35 -5.17
CA LEU A 151 4.31 1.88 -4.26
C LEU A 151 3.77 1.80 -2.83
N ALA A 152 4.48 1.12 -1.95
CA ALA A 152 4.05 0.89 -0.57
C ALA A 152 5.20 0.96 0.43
N MET A 153 4.89 1.24 1.71
CA MET A 153 5.87 1.30 2.78
C MET A 153 6.33 -0.10 3.21
N ALA A 154 7.64 -0.28 3.30
CA ALA A 154 8.22 -1.40 4.03
C ALA A 154 8.20 -1.08 5.54
N ASN A 155 7.91 -2.09 6.35
CA ASN A 155 7.86 -1.98 7.80
C ASN A 155 8.36 -3.27 8.48
N ALA A 156 8.57 -3.22 9.78
CA ALA A 156 8.96 -4.36 10.63
C ALA A 156 7.80 -4.85 11.51
N GLY A 157 6.58 -4.56 11.13
CA GLY A 157 5.34 -4.84 11.85
C GLY A 157 4.43 -3.61 11.90
N PRO A 158 3.27 -3.68 12.55
CA PRO A 158 2.31 -2.59 12.59
C PRO A 158 2.91 -1.28 13.11
N ASN A 159 2.61 -0.17 12.43
CA ASN A 159 3.00 1.20 12.83
C ASN A 159 4.52 1.41 12.96
N THR A 160 5.31 0.75 12.11
CA THR A 160 6.77 0.91 12.08
C THR A 160 7.29 1.44 10.74
N ASN A 161 6.47 2.25 10.05
CA ASN A 161 6.88 2.89 8.81
C ASN A 161 8.01 3.90 9.05
N GLY A 162 8.96 3.97 8.14
CA GLY A 162 10.10 4.90 8.21
C GLY A 162 10.38 5.56 6.86
N SER A 163 11.52 5.24 6.26
CA SER A 163 11.89 5.70 4.91
C SER A 163 11.85 4.59 3.86
N GLN A 164 11.92 3.32 4.26
CA GLN A 164 11.97 2.22 3.32
C GLN A 164 10.63 2.02 2.61
N PHE A 165 10.69 1.81 1.31
CA PHE A 165 9.53 1.55 0.47
C PHE A 165 9.81 0.40 -0.50
N PHE A 166 8.76 -0.16 -1.08
CA PHE A 166 8.89 -1.13 -2.16
C PHE A 166 7.92 -0.84 -3.30
N ILE A 167 8.28 -1.32 -4.48
CA ILE A 167 7.43 -1.24 -5.68
C ILE A 167 7.14 -2.68 -6.12
N THR A 168 5.86 -3.02 -6.24
CA THR A 168 5.43 -4.37 -6.56
C THR A 168 5.63 -4.69 -8.04
N GLU A 169 6.11 -5.90 -8.35
CA GLU A 169 6.12 -6.43 -9.71
C GLU A 169 4.86 -7.22 -10.03
N LYS A 170 4.23 -7.79 -9.00
CA LYS A 170 3.00 -8.59 -9.08
C LYS A 170 1.98 -8.09 -8.06
N THR A 171 0.94 -8.87 -7.83
CA THR A 171 -0.16 -8.58 -6.92
C THR A 171 -0.05 -9.37 -5.61
N PRO A 172 0.79 -8.95 -4.63
CA PRO A 172 1.00 -9.70 -3.39
C PRO A 172 -0.16 -9.48 -2.42
N SER A 173 -1.32 -10.07 -2.67
CA SER A 173 -2.55 -9.88 -1.88
C SER A 173 -2.40 -10.21 -0.39
N HIS A 174 -1.42 -11.04 -0.02
CA HIS A 174 -1.09 -11.36 1.37
C HIS A 174 -0.53 -10.17 2.17
N LEU A 175 -0.16 -9.06 1.49
CA LEU A 175 0.30 -7.81 2.12
C LEU A 175 -0.86 -6.82 2.38
N ASN A 176 -2.09 -7.11 1.95
CA ASN A 176 -3.25 -6.26 2.21
C ASN A 176 -3.45 -6.03 3.71
N GLY A 177 -3.66 -4.76 4.11
CA GLY A 177 -3.84 -4.37 5.51
C GLY A 177 -2.59 -4.55 6.38
N ARG A 178 -1.39 -4.66 5.75
CA ARG A 178 -0.10 -4.79 6.45
C ARG A 178 0.92 -3.76 6.02
N HIS A 179 0.76 -3.19 4.83
CA HIS A 179 1.66 -2.19 4.25
C HIS A 179 0.84 -1.07 3.63
N THR A 180 1.13 0.16 4.00
CA THR A 180 0.46 1.36 3.47
C THR A 180 0.80 1.54 1.99
N ILE A 181 -0.21 1.49 1.12
CA ILE A 181 -0.08 1.81 -0.30
C ILE A 181 -0.24 3.33 -0.45
N PHE A 182 0.79 4.01 -0.97
CA PHE A 182 0.79 5.46 -1.07
C PHE A 182 1.06 6.00 -2.48
N GLY A 183 1.14 5.12 -3.48
CA GLY A 183 1.32 5.51 -4.87
C GLY A 183 1.29 4.33 -5.85
N GLU A 184 1.42 4.66 -7.13
CA GLU A 184 1.56 3.70 -8.23
C GLU A 184 2.50 4.23 -9.30
N VAL A 185 3.32 3.37 -9.88
CA VAL A 185 4.17 3.72 -11.02
C VAL A 185 3.32 3.80 -12.28
N VAL A 186 3.24 4.98 -12.85
CA VAL A 186 2.45 5.30 -14.05
C VAL A 186 3.29 5.34 -15.34
N GLN A 187 4.63 5.47 -15.21
CA GLN A 187 5.59 5.35 -16.30
C GLN A 187 6.81 4.55 -15.84
N GLY A 188 7.28 3.66 -16.70
CA GLY A 188 8.47 2.83 -16.41
C GLY A 188 8.16 1.56 -15.61
N CYS A 189 6.91 1.12 -15.50
CA CYS A 189 6.54 -0.10 -14.76
C CYS A 189 7.31 -1.35 -15.22
N GLU A 190 7.67 -1.44 -16.50
CA GLU A 190 8.51 -2.50 -17.04
C GLU A 190 9.94 -2.50 -16.49
N LEU A 191 10.42 -1.35 -16.01
CA LEU A 191 11.73 -1.23 -15.37
C LEU A 191 11.73 -1.92 -14.00
N VAL A 192 10.61 -1.93 -13.27
CA VAL A 192 10.47 -2.67 -12.00
C VAL A 192 10.79 -4.14 -12.21
N ALA A 193 10.25 -4.74 -13.27
CA ALA A 193 10.52 -6.13 -13.61
C ALA A 193 11.97 -6.36 -14.03
N LYS A 194 12.61 -5.41 -14.70
CA LYS A 194 14.04 -5.48 -15.08
C LYS A 194 14.91 -5.43 -13.83
N ILE A 195 14.65 -4.50 -12.91
CA ILE A 195 15.40 -4.37 -11.65
C ILE A 195 15.20 -5.62 -10.78
N ALA A 196 13.99 -6.14 -10.69
CA ALA A 196 13.71 -7.35 -9.90
C ALA A 196 14.51 -8.58 -10.36
N ARG A 197 15.02 -8.59 -11.62
CA ARG A 197 15.71 -9.73 -12.24
C ARG A 197 17.22 -9.53 -12.38
N VAL A 198 17.80 -8.46 -11.88
CA VAL A 198 19.25 -8.31 -11.88
C VAL A 198 19.91 -9.46 -11.10
N PRO A 199 21.14 -9.85 -11.42
CA PRO A 199 21.90 -10.81 -10.63
C PRO A 199 21.96 -10.37 -9.16
N ARG A 200 21.57 -11.26 -8.24
CA ARG A 200 21.51 -10.99 -6.80
C ARG A 200 22.23 -12.07 -6.00
N ASP A 201 22.51 -11.78 -4.76
CA ASP A 201 23.08 -12.72 -3.80
C ASP A 201 21.99 -13.56 -3.09
N GLY A 202 22.41 -14.41 -2.13
CA GLY A 202 21.50 -15.25 -1.36
C GLY A 202 20.60 -14.51 -0.37
N ARG A 203 20.76 -13.19 -0.21
CA ARG A 203 19.93 -12.30 0.59
C ARG A 203 19.07 -11.38 -0.28
N ASP A 204 18.94 -11.69 -1.56
CA ASP A 204 18.21 -10.91 -2.56
C ASP A 204 18.79 -9.50 -2.83
N ARG A 205 20.04 -9.22 -2.45
CA ARG A 205 20.73 -7.98 -2.76
C ARG A 205 21.30 -8.04 -4.18
N PRO A 206 21.08 -7.03 -5.03
CA PRO A 206 21.74 -6.92 -6.32
C PRO A 206 23.27 -7.04 -6.17
N ARG A 207 23.93 -7.81 -7.06
CA ARG A 207 25.41 -7.91 -7.09
C ARG A 207 26.06 -6.62 -7.55
N GLU A 208 25.39 -5.87 -8.42
CA GLU A 208 25.71 -4.52 -8.82
C GLU A 208 24.59 -3.61 -8.29
N ASP A 209 24.96 -2.59 -7.53
CA ASP A 209 23.99 -1.72 -6.87
C ASP A 209 23.13 -0.98 -7.89
N VAL A 210 21.81 -1.12 -7.75
CA VAL A 210 20.83 -0.30 -8.47
C VAL A 210 20.56 0.94 -7.64
N VAL A 211 21.18 2.05 -8.05
CA VAL A 211 21.19 3.31 -7.28
C VAL A 211 19.99 4.18 -7.64
N ILE A 212 19.33 4.73 -6.64
CA ILE A 212 18.40 5.86 -6.75
C ILE A 212 19.25 7.12 -6.79
N LYS A 213 19.35 7.75 -7.95
CA LYS A 213 20.18 8.96 -8.13
C LYS A 213 19.54 10.16 -7.44
N THR A 214 18.25 10.34 -7.67
CA THR A 214 17.44 11.39 -7.05
C THR A 214 15.96 11.07 -7.17
N ILE A 215 15.14 11.71 -6.33
CA ILE A 215 13.67 11.71 -6.42
C ILE A 215 13.21 13.15 -6.50
N THR A 216 12.55 13.54 -7.60
CA THR A 216 11.94 14.85 -7.77
C THR A 216 10.42 14.77 -7.66
N ILE A 217 9.80 15.82 -7.09
CA ILE A 217 8.35 15.88 -6.87
C ILE A 217 7.75 16.97 -7.75
N SER A 218 6.63 16.67 -8.42
CA SER A 218 5.91 17.62 -9.27
C SER A 218 4.40 17.44 -9.17
N GLU A 219 3.64 18.54 -9.38
CA GLU A 219 2.18 18.51 -9.48
C GLU A 219 1.71 18.17 -10.89
N ALA A 220 2.58 18.28 -11.87
CA ALA A 220 2.29 17.90 -13.25
C ALA A 220 3.02 16.58 -13.59
N MET A 221 2.34 15.75 -14.38
CA MET A 221 2.95 14.53 -14.90
C MET A 221 4.16 14.88 -15.77
N PRO A 222 5.36 14.37 -15.47
CA PRO A 222 6.54 14.61 -16.29
C PRO A 222 6.32 14.14 -17.73
N ALA A 223 6.82 14.91 -18.69
CA ALA A 223 6.85 14.49 -20.08
C ALA A 223 7.73 13.23 -20.24
N LYS A 224 7.39 12.39 -21.22
CA LYS A 224 8.20 11.20 -21.55
C LYS A 224 9.51 11.59 -22.18
#